data_bcb42d755ee4aa351dd17ca8eac2b4f8
#
_entry.id   bcb42d755ee4aa351dd17ca8eac2b4f8
#
_cell.length_a   1.000
_cell.length_b   1.000
_cell.length_c   1.000
_cell.angle_alpha   90.00
_cell.angle_beta   90.00
_cell.angle_gamma   90.00
#
_symmetry.space_group_name_H-M   'P 1'
#
loop_
_entity.id
_entity.type
_entity.pdbx_description
1 polymer ?
#
loop_
_entity_poly.entity_id
_entity_poly.type
_entity_poly.pdbx_seq_one_letter_code
_entity_poly.pdbx_strand_id
1 'polypeptide(L)'
;HACGMTDIVGDLRISEDFVAAGTKALAKPILTDAEMLRHGIIDKTLQVICTLNHPRAREIGIGTQTTRTAASVELWAPHLEGALVVIGNAPTALFALLELIDAGGPRPAAIAAFPVGFVGAAESKDELVKNPRGVPYATILGRRGGSAMAAACVNGLSKGLS
;
A
#
# COMPACT_ATOMS: atom_id res chain seq x y z
N HIS A 1 -10.23 4.31 14.63
CA HIS A 1 -9.53 5.10 15.66
C HIS A 1 -8.67 6.23 15.08
N ALA A 2 -7.97 6.03 13.98
CA ALA A 2 -6.94 6.98 13.55
C ALA A 2 -7.48 8.27 12.94
N CYS A 3 -8.63 8.25 12.30
CA CYS A 3 -9.16 9.42 11.60
C CYS A 3 -10.42 10.03 12.22
N GLY A 4 -11.07 9.33 13.15
CA GLY A 4 -12.32 9.78 13.75
C GLY A 4 -13.48 9.99 12.77
N MET A 5 -13.32 9.55 11.52
CA MET A 5 -14.32 9.72 10.45
C MET A 5 -15.14 8.44 10.31
N THR A 6 -16.37 8.45 10.85
CA THR A 6 -17.28 7.29 10.75
C THR A 6 -18.00 7.22 9.40
N ASP A 7 -18.05 8.31 8.68
CA ASP A 7 -18.66 8.43 7.35
C ASP A 7 -17.90 7.70 6.22
N ILE A 8 -16.65 7.27 6.48
CA ILE A 8 -15.86 6.51 5.51
C ILE A 8 -16.31 5.04 5.37
N VAL A 9 -17.10 4.53 6.30
CA VAL A 9 -17.47 3.10 6.35
C VAL A 9 -18.19 2.67 5.06
N GLY A 10 -19.03 3.55 4.49
CA GLY A 10 -19.73 3.27 3.23
C GLY A 10 -18.79 3.10 2.01
N ASP A 11 -17.63 3.75 2.06
CA ASP A 11 -16.65 3.73 0.97
C ASP A 11 -15.54 2.67 1.17
N LEU A 12 -15.51 2.05 2.35
CA LEU A 12 -14.51 1.03 2.67
C LEU A 12 -14.77 -0.26 1.87
N ARG A 13 -13.73 -0.79 1.27
CA ARG A 13 -13.72 -2.08 0.56
C ARG A 13 -12.61 -2.94 1.08
N ILE A 14 -12.99 -4.11 1.60
CA ILE A 14 -12.07 -5.09 2.18
C ILE A 14 -12.44 -6.45 1.63
N SER A 15 -11.47 -7.15 1.03
CA SER A 15 -11.68 -8.54 0.63
C SER A 15 -11.80 -9.45 1.87
N GLU A 16 -12.55 -10.52 1.77
CA GLU A 16 -12.89 -11.41 2.89
C GLU A 16 -11.64 -11.97 3.61
N ASP A 17 -10.60 -12.25 2.85
CA ASP A 17 -9.36 -12.85 3.30
C ASP A 17 -8.27 -11.82 3.71
N PHE A 18 -8.52 -10.51 3.52
CA PHE A 18 -7.50 -9.47 3.76
C PHE A 18 -6.95 -9.48 5.19
N VAL A 19 -7.81 -9.60 6.20
CA VAL A 19 -7.37 -9.54 7.60
C VAL A 19 -6.46 -10.72 7.92
N ALA A 20 -6.83 -11.93 7.52
CA ALA A 20 -6.04 -13.14 7.73
C ALA A 20 -4.69 -13.07 6.99
N ALA A 21 -4.72 -12.72 5.71
CA ALA A 21 -3.51 -12.61 4.88
C ALA A 21 -2.59 -11.48 5.36
N GLY A 22 -3.14 -10.31 5.66
CA GLY A 22 -2.41 -9.15 6.16
C GLY A 22 -1.74 -9.42 7.50
N THR A 23 -2.46 -10.02 8.45
CA THR A 23 -1.90 -10.38 9.76
C THR A 23 -0.74 -11.38 9.61
N LYS A 24 -0.92 -12.40 8.78
CA LYS A 24 0.15 -13.37 8.50
C LYS A 24 1.37 -12.73 7.85
N ALA A 25 1.15 -11.76 6.98
CA ALA A 25 2.22 -11.05 6.28
C ALA A 25 3.05 -10.13 7.19
N LEU A 26 2.58 -9.79 8.40
CA LEU A 26 3.37 -9.01 9.38
C LEU A 26 4.67 -9.72 9.81
N ALA A 27 4.78 -11.03 9.60
CA ALA A 27 6.03 -11.78 9.83
C ALA A 27 7.12 -11.48 8.78
N LYS A 28 6.78 -10.76 7.69
CA LYS A 28 7.69 -10.36 6.61
C LYS A 28 7.85 -8.83 6.58
N PRO A 29 8.81 -8.30 5.81
CA PRO A 29 8.91 -6.85 5.61
C PRO A 29 7.62 -6.27 5.04
N ILE A 30 7.18 -5.15 5.63
CA ILE A 30 6.08 -4.32 5.12
C ILE A 30 6.67 -3.29 4.17
N LEU A 31 6.10 -3.18 2.98
CA LEU A 31 6.57 -2.24 1.95
C LEU A 31 5.66 -1.00 1.92
N THR A 32 6.24 0.19 2.00
CA THR A 32 5.49 1.45 2.07
C THR A 32 5.97 2.48 1.05
N ASP A 33 5.03 3.30 0.56
CA ASP A 33 5.29 4.35 -0.44
C ASP A 33 5.73 5.70 0.14
N ALA A 34 5.66 5.87 1.46
CA ALA A 34 5.95 7.14 2.12
C ALA A 34 6.59 6.96 3.50
N GLU A 35 7.55 7.85 3.83
CA GLU A 35 8.18 7.86 5.16
C GLU A 35 7.18 8.21 6.27
N MET A 36 6.24 9.11 6.00
CA MET A 36 5.19 9.45 6.96
C MET A 36 4.37 8.22 7.36
N LEU A 37 4.05 7.36 6.41
CA LEU A 37 3.36 6.09 6.67
C LEU A 37 4.24 5.16 7.50
N ARG A 38 5.51 4.97 7.09
CA ARG A 38 6.48 4.15 7.83
C ARG A 38 6.57 4.56 9.29
N HIS A 39 6.66 5.87 9.57
CA HIS A 39 6.73 6.39 10.94
C HIS A 39 5.39 6.29 11.69
N GLY A 40 4.26 6.25 10.99
CA GLY A 40 2.93 6.08 11.57
C GLY A 40 2.63 4.67 12.09
N ILE A 41 3.42 3.66 11.69
CA ILE A 41 3.33 2.30 12.23
C ILE A 41 3.94 2.26 13.62
N ILE A 42 3.09 1.96 14.63
CA ILE A 42 3.45 2.09 16.05
C ILE A 42 4.32 0.92 16.52
N ASP A 43 4.02 -0.29 16.06
CA ASP A 43 4.75 -1.49 16.44
C ASP A 43 6.16 -1.48 15.82
N LYS A 44 7.15 -1.20 16.65
CA LYS A 44 8.56 -1.09 16.23
C LYS A 44 9.27 -2.44 16.07
N THR A 45 8.60 -3.54 16.37
CA THR A 45 9.10 -4.90 16.09
C THR A 45 8.91 -5.27 14.62
N LEU A 46 7.99 -4.61 13.92
CA LEU A 46 7.72 -4.83 12.51
C LEU A 46 8.84 -4.22 11.64
N GLN A 47 9.31 -4.99 10.68
CA GLN A 47 10.25 -4.50 9.69
C GLN A 47 9.48 -3.73 8.59
N VAL A 48 9.71 -2.42 8.50
CA VAL A 48 9.05 -1.56 7.51
C VAL A 48 10.09 -0.95 6.58
N ILE A 49 9.91 -1.19 5.29
CA ILE A 49 10.79 -0.72 4.21
C ILE A 49 10.09 0.37 3.41
N CYS A 50 10.72 1.54 3.31
CA CYS A 50 10.33 2.61 2.40
C CYS A 50 11.50 2.92 1.47
N THR A 51 11.30 2.72 0.16
CA THR A 51 12.34 2.93 -0.85
C THR A 51 12.28 4.30 -1.53
N LEU A 52 11.35 5.17 -1.10
CA LEU A 52 11.10 6.48 -1.71
C LEU A 52 12.37 7.36 -1.79
N ASN A 53 13.21 7.31 -0.77
CA ASN A 53 14.44 8.09 -0.68
C ASN A 53 15.70 7.31 -1.11
N HIS A 54 15.53 6.10 -1.64
CA HIS A 54 16.65 5.32 -2.14
C HIS A 54 17.25 6.00 -3.39
N PRO A 55 18.58 6.17 -3.50
CA PRO A 55 19.22 6.85 -4.64
C PRO A 55 18.77 6.30 -6.00
N ARG A 56 18.68 4.97 -6.13
CA ARG A 56 18.23 4.31 -7.36
C ARG A 56 16.79 4.65 -7.77
N ALA A 57 15.90 4.98 -6.82
CA ALA A 57 14.53 5.38 -7.17
C ALA A 57 14.53 6.67 -8.00
N ARG A 58 15.43 7.61 -7.70
CA ARG A 58 15.61 8.83 -8.47
C ARG A 58 16.17 8.55 -9.86
N GLU A 59 17.20 7.71 -9.94
CA GLU A 59 17.83 7.32 -11.21
C GLU A 59 16.84 6.62 -12.14
N ILE A 60 16.10 5.65 -11.63
CA ILE A 60 15.04 4.93 -12.37
C ILE A 60 13.98 5.92 -12.85
N GLY A 61 13.48 6.81 -11.96
CA GLY A 61 12.44 7.77 -12.31
C GLY A 61 12.84 8.71 -13.44
N ILE A 62 14.10 9.14 -13.48
CA ILE A 62 14.65 9.95 -14.57
C ILE A 62 14.75 9.12 -15.85
N GLY A 63 15.30 7.93 -15.76
CA GLY A 63 15.53 7.06 -16.92
C GLY A 63 14.25 6.56 -17.58
N THR A 64 13.20 6.31 -16.80
CA THR A 64 11.91 5.80 -17.29
C THR A 64 10.84 6.90 -17.45
N GLN A 65 11.18 8.16 -17.19
CA GLN A 65 10.25 9.31 -17.25
C GLN A 65 9.00 9.11 -16.37
N THR A 66 9.15 8.43 -15.23
CA THR A 66 8.08 8.18 -14.28
C THR A 66 8.29 8.94 -12.96
N THR A 67 7.30 8.91 -12.07
CA THR A 67 7.44 9.54 -10.76
C THR A 67 8.44 8.78 -9.90
N ARG A 68 9.12 9.49 -8.98
CA ARG A 68 10.01 8.85 -8.01
C ARG A 68 9.31 7.76 -7.19
N THR A 69 8.03 7.96 -6.89
CA THR A 69 7.24 7.00 -6.13
C THR A 69 6.97 5.73 -6.93
N ALA A 70 6.57 5.86 -8.20
CA ALA A 70 6.39 4.70 -9.08
C ALA A 70 7.72 3.95 -9.28
N ALA A 71 8.82 4.68 -9.52
CA ALA A 71 10.16 4.12 -9.63
C ALA A 71 10.62 3.40 -8.36
N SER A 72 10.20 3.87 -7.18
CA SER A 72 10.55 3.22 -5.91
C SER A 72 9.89 1.85 -5.74
N VAL A 73 8.77 1.60 -6.42
CA VAL A 73 8.06 0.30 -6.39
C VAL A 73 8.88 -0.80 -7.06
N GLU A 74 9.66 -0.48 -8.09
CA GLU A 74 10.55 -1.46 -8.72
C GLU A 74 11.58 -2.03 -7.73
N LEU A 75 11.99 -1.23 -6.75
CA LEU A 75 12.91 -1.65 -5.71
C LEU A 75 12.28 -2.56 -4.65
N TRP A 76 10.95 -2.76 -4.68
CA TRP A 76 10.27 -3.70 -3.81
C TRP A 76 10.41 -5.15 -4.26
N ALA A 77 10.72 -5.41 -5.53
CA ALA A 77 10.73 -6.74 -6.12
C ALA A 77 11.44 -7.81 -5.26
N PRO A 78 12.63 -7.57 -4.65
CA PRO A 78 13.31 -8.57 -3.82
C PRO A 78 12.56 -8.94 -2.53
N HIS A 79 11.62 -8.08 -2.07
CA HIS A 79 10.90 -8.24 -0.81
C HIS A 79 9.40 -8.45 -1.01
N LEU A 80 8.91 -8.36 -2.25
CA LEU A 80 7.48 -8.27 -2.55
C LEU A 80 6.74 -9.60 -2.35
N GLU A 81 7.39 -10.74 -2.61
CA GLU A 81 6.74 -12.05 -2.52
C GLU A 81 6.23 -12.33 -1.11
N GLY A 82 4.90 -12.37 -0.96
CA GLY A 82 4.24 -12.63 0.31
C GLY A 82 4.32 -11.50 1.33
N ALA A 83 4.74 -10.29 0.92
CA ALA A 83 4.78 -9.11 1.78
C ALA A 83 3.39 -8.47 1.96
N LEU A 84 3.23 -7.64 2.98
CA LEU A 84 2.16 -6.66 3.07
C LEU A 84 2.62 -5.37 2.40
N VAL A 85 1.93 -4.96 1.33
CA VAL A 85 2.16 -3.66 0.69
C VAL A 85 1.16 -2.65 1.23
N VAL A 86 1.65 -1.49 1.64
CA VAL A 86 0.84 -0.44 2.23
C VAL A 86 1.12 0.88 1.51
N ILE A 87 0.11 1.40 0.83
CA ILE A 87 0.19 2.65 0.05
C ILE A 87 -0.72 3.68 0.70
N GLY A 88 -0.14 4.79 1.13
CA GLY A 88 -0.86 5.83 1.86
C GLY A 88 -0.80 7.21 1.20
N ASN A 89 -0.01 7.37 0.13
CA ASN A 89 0.20 8.68 -0.45
C ASN A 89 -0.05 8.69 -1.96
N ALA A 90 0.72 7.94 -2.74
CA ALA A 90 0.80 8.14 -4.18
C ALA A 90 -0.03 7.13 -4.99
N PRO A 91 -1.01 7.61 -5.77
CA PRO A 91 -1.73 6.78 -6.75
C PRO A 91 -0.79 6.08 -7.73
N THR A 92 0.30 6.75 -8.11
CA THR A 92 1.29 6.21 -9.04
C THR A 92 2.04 5.00 -8.47
N ALA A 93 2.18 4.89 -7.14
CA ALA A 93 2.72 3.68 -6.51
C ALA A 93 1.77 2.50 -6.65
N LEU A 94 0.46 2.73 -6.51
CA LEU A 94 -0.53 1.67 -6.67
C LEU A 94 -0.59 1.19 -8.11
N PHE A 95 -0.63 2.08 -9.09
CA PHE A 95 -0.59 1.70 -10.50
C PHE A 95 0.67 0.90 -10.83
N ALA A 96 1.86 1.39 -10.42
CA ALA A 96 3.12 0.69 -10.66
C ALA A 96 3.15 -0.72 -10.04
N LEU A 97 2.59 -0.89 -8.82
CA LEU A 97 2.46 -2.20 -8.20
C LEU A 97 1.56 -3.14 -9.00
N LEU A 98 0.40 -2.65 -9.44
CA LEU A 98 -0.54 -3.46 -10.23
C LEU A 98 0.07 -3.86 -11.58
N GLU A 99 0.76 -2.95 -12.25
CA GLU A 99 1.50 -3.21 -13.49
C GLU A 99 2.62 -4.23 -13.30
N LEU A 100 3.36 -4.15 -12.18
CA LEU A 100 4.41 -5.12 -11.85
C LEU A 100 3.83 -6.53 -11.67
N ILE A 101 2.68 -6.66 -11.02
CA ILE A 101 1.98 -7.94 -10.85
C ILE A 101 1.48 -8.46 -12.21
N ASP A 102 0.91 -7.58 -13.04
CA ASP A 102 0.41 -7.93 -14.38
C ASP A 102 1.53 -8.40 -15.32
N ALA A 103 2.73 -7.85 -15.15
CA ALA A 103 3.95 -8.29 -15.86
C ALA A 103 4.51 -9.64 -15.38
N GLY A 104 3.85 -10.32 -14.45
CA GLY A 104 4.30 -11.61 -13.90
C GLY A 104 5.32 -11.48 -12.78
N GLY A 105 5.46 -10.30 -12.18
CA GLY A 105 6.33 -10.07 -11.03
C GLY A 105 5.87 -10.78 -9.75
N PRO A 106 6.68 -10.70 -8.67
CA PRO A 106 6.34 -11.29 -7.38
C PRO A 106 5.00 -10.76 -6.85
N ARG A 107 4.28 -11.58 -6.11
CA ARG A 107 2.95 -11.23 -5.58
C ARG A 107 2.99 -10.94 -4.09
N PRO A 108 2.45 -9.79 -3.63
CA PRO A 108 2.27 -9.56 -2.20
C PRO A 108 1.19 -10.49 -1.63
N ALA A 109 1.25 -10.73 -0.32
CA ALA A 109 0.20 -11.48 0.39
C ALA A 109 -1.07 -10.65 0.55
N ALA A 110 -0.93 -9.33 0.69
CA ALA A 110 -2.06 -8.41 0.81
C ALA A 110 -1.64 -6.98 0.42
N ILE A 111 -2.63 -6.18 -0.01
CA ILE A 111 -2.45 -4.77 -0.36
C ILE A 111 -3.40 -3.91 0.48
N ALA A 112 -2.86 -3.01 1.30
CA ALA A 112 -3.60 -1.96 1.99
C ALA A 112 -3.39 -0.64 1.23
N ALA A 113 -4.35 -0.25 0.40
CA ALA A 113 -4.19 0.87 -0.53
C ALA A 113 -5.10 2.05 -0.18
N PHE A 114 -4.51 3.11 0.35
CA PHE A 114 -5.18 4.35 0.72
C PHE A 114 -4.53 5.58 0.07
N PRO A 115 -4.18 5.56 -1.22
CA PRO A 115 -3.66 6.76 -1.87
C PRO A 115 -4.67 7.89 -1.80
N VAL A 116 -4.17 9.12 -1.73
CA VAL A 116 -4.97 10.34 -1.55
C VAL A 116 -4.67 11.35 -2.64
N GLY A 117 -5.66 12.13 -3.03
CA GLY A 117 -5.47 13.24 -3.97
C GLY A 117 -6.58 13.41 -4.98
N PHE A 118 -6.39 14.41 -5.86
CA PHE A 118 -7.38 14.79 -6.87
C PHE A 118 -7.20 14.03 -8.19
N VAL A 119 -5.99 13.59 -8.50
CA VAL A 119 -5.65 12.92 -9.76
C VAL A 119 -5.14 11.52 -9.47
N GLY A 120 -5.79 10.53 -10.02
CA GLY A 120 -5.38 9.13 -9.95
C GLY A 120 -5.75 8.40 -8.66
N ALA A 121 -6.12 9.09 -7.57
CA ALA A 121 -6.40 8.44 -6.29
C ALA A 121 -7.66 7.56 -6.35
N ALA A 122 -8.76 8.08 -6.86
CA ALA A 122 -9.99 7.30 -7.04
C ALA A 122 -9.77 6.20 -8.08
N GLU A 123 -9.20 6.54 -9.21
CA GLU A 123 -8.99 5.65 -10.36
C GLU A 123 -8.11 4.45 -10.01
N SER A 124 -7.02 4.66 -9.27
CA SER A 124 -6.12 3.56 -8.87
C SER A 124 -6.78 2.57 -7.90
N LYS A 125 -7.62 3.08 -6.99
CA LYS A 125 -8.37 2.24 -6.04
C LYS A 125 -9.52 1.51 -6.72
N ASP A 126 -10.21 2.17 -7.65
CA ASP A 126 -11.24 1.54 -8.48
C ASP A 126 -10.65 0.39 -9.31
N GLU A 127 -9.45 0.57 -9.87
CA GLU A 127 -8.74 -0.48 -10.59
C GLU A 127 -8.42 -1.67 -9.68
N LEU A 128 -7.91 -1.41 -8.46
CA LEU A 128 -7.65 -2.47 -7.49
C LEU A 128 -8.90 -3.26 -7.14
N VAL A 129 -10.04 -2.59 -6.91
CA VAL A 129 -11.30 -3.23 -6.54
C VAL A 129 -11.88 -4.04 -7.71
N LYS A 130 -11.82 -3.50 -8.93
CA LYS A 130 -12.32 -4.19 -10.14
C LYS A 130 -11.50 -5.41 -10.52
N ASN A 131 -10.18 -5.32 -10.34
CA ASN A 131 -9.26 -6.39 -10.69
C ASN A 131 -8.13 -6.50 -9.65
N PRO A 132 -8.36 -7.19 -8.52
CA PRO A 132 -7.38 -7.35 -7.45
C PRO A 132 -6.26 -8.35 -7.78
N ARG A 133 -6.22 -8.93 -8.96
CA ARG A 133 -5.22 -9.92 -9.41
C ARG A 133 -5.11 -11.14 -8.49
N GLY A 134 -6.19 -11.47 -7.77
CA GLY A 134 -6.18 -12.55 -6.78
C GLY A 134 -5.41 -12.21 -5.49
N VAL A 135 -5.12 -10.93 -5.23
CA VAL A 135 -4.45 -10.47 -4.02
C VAL A 135 -5.48 -9.89 -3.05
N PRO A 136 -5.51 -10.35 -1.79
CA PRO A 136 -6.34 -9.75 -0.74
C PRO A 136 -6.06 -8.26 -0.58
N TYR A 137 -7.12 -7.45 -0.40
CA TYR A 137 -6.93 -6.01 -0.31
C TYR A 137 -7.88 -5.31 0.67
N ALA A 138 -7.45 -4.13 1.13
CA ALA A 138 -8.28 -3.14 1.79
C ALA A 138 -8.03 -1.76 1.18
N THR A 139 -9.10 -1.01 0.94
CA THR A 139 -9.06 0.34 0.39
C THR A 139 -10.28 1.15 0.79
N ILE A 140 -10.24 2.46 0.55
CA ILE A 140 -11.39 3.36 0.64
C ILE A 140 -11.61 4.00 -0.73
N LEU A 141 -12.82 3.92 -1.26
CA LEU A 141 -13.15 4.50 -2.58
C LEU A 141 -13.04 6.03 -2.59
N GLY A 142 -12.97 6.59 -3.80
CA GLY A 142 -12.91 8.03 -3.99
C GLY A 142 -11.53 8.63 -3.68
N ARG A 143 -11.49 9.92 -3.37
CA ARG A 143 -10.26 10.72 -3.22
C ARG A 143 -9.64 10.69 -1.84
N ARG A 144 -10.38 10.21 -0.84
CA ARG A 144 -9.94 10.12 0.55
C ARG A 144 -8.88 9.01 0.72
N GLY A 145 -8.04 9.18 1.72
CA GLY A 145 -6.96 8.24 2.03
C GLY A 145 -5.92 8.93 2.92
N GLY A 146 -4.68 8.57 2.72
CA GLY A 146 -3.55 9.18 3.36
C GLY A 146 -2.75 8.24 4.24
N SER A 147 -1.52 8.64 4.54
CA SER A 147 -0.57 7.85 5.34
C SER A 147 -1.10 7.51 6.73
N ALA A 148 -1.91 8.38 7.34
CA ALA A 148 -2.50 8.11 8.65
C ALA A 148 -3.53 6.97 8.61
N MET A 149 -4.40 6.92 7.59
CA MET A 149 -5.35 5.82 7.40
C MET A 149 -4.62 4.51 7.11
N ALA A 150 -3.63 4.55 6.23
CA ALA A 150 -2.82 3.40 5.87
C ALA A 150 -2.06 2.83 7.08
N ALA A 151 -1.44 3.69 7.88
CA ALA A 151 -0.78 3.29 9.12
C ALA A 151 -1.77 2.70 10.14
N ALA A 152 -2.98 3.29 10.26
CA ALA A 152 -4.02 2.77 11.13
C ALA A 152 -4.47 1.36 10.73
N CYS A 153 -4.56 1.06 9.45
CA CYS A 153 -4.84 -0.28 8.94
C CYS A 153 -3.79 -1.28 9.44
N VAL A 154 -2.50 -0.98 9.29
CA VAL A 154 -1.42 -1.85 9.79
C VAL A 154 -1.45 -1.99 11.30
N ASN A 155 -1.64 -0.89 12.02
CA ASN A 155 -1.73 -0.90 13.48
C ASN A 155 -2.92 -1.75 13.99
N GLY A 156 -4.04 -1.74 13.24
CA GLY A 156 -5.18 -2.61 13.52
C GLY A 156 -4.85 -4.09 13.31
N LEU A 157 -4.15 -4.44 12.24
CA LEU A 157 -3.69 -5.81 11.98
C LEU A 157 -2.70 -6.30 13.04
N SER A 158 -1.75 -5.45 13.47
CA SER A 158 -0.72 -5.79 14.45
C SER A 158 -1.28 -6.01 15.86
N LYS A 159 -2.26 -5.20 16.28
CA LYS A 159 -2.83 -5.30 17.62
C LYS A 159 -3.93 -6.35 17.77
N GLY A 160 -4.39 -6.90 16.64
CA GLY A 160 -5.62 -7.66 16.60
C GLY A 160 -6.85 -6.77 16.82
N LEU A 161 -8.02 -7.29 16.48
CA LEU A 161 -9.31 -6.66 16.81
C LEU A 161 -9.69 -7.07 18.24
N SER A 162 -8.95 -6.55 19.22
CA SER A 162 -9.32 -6.69 20.64
C SER A 162 -10.24 -5.56 21.06
#